data_1f411e79978f1aae5ff03ebbe367aadb
#
_entry.id   1f411e79978f1aae5ff03ebbe367aadb
#
_cell.length_a   1.000
_cell.length_b   1.000
_cell.length_c   1.000
_cell.angle_alpha   90.00
_cell.angle_beta   90.00
_cell.angle_gamma   90.00
#
_symmetry.space_group_name_H-M   'P 1'
#
loop_
_entity.id
_entity.type
_entity.pdbx_description
1 polymer ?
#
loop_
_entity_poly.entity_id
_entity_poly.type
_entity_poly.pdbx_seq_one_letter_code
_entity_poly.pdbx_strand_id
1 'polypeptide(L)'
;MKQHEPMPPKCLQVLTHVAQIFEVPLETIISKSRKQEVVTARHTAITYFASLNHNNKKRFTQGFIGSLFKCDHTSVIHAIQNGKDWYDTYPDYKANYNRLKEACSHIFAYELTLAERIDRLPKHEREGIIAYITKLETNSPKTH
;
A
#
# COMPACT_ATOMS: atom_id res chain seq x y z
N MET A 1 -31.05 2.37 -0.03
CA MET A 1 -30.05 2.07 -1.06
C MET A 1 -28.66 2.47 -0.56
N LYS A 2 -27.77 1.51 -0.48
CA LYS A 2 -26.41 1.83 -0.04
C LYS A 2 -25.67 2.55 -1.16
N GLN A 3 -25.23 3.74 -0.87
CA GLN A 3 -24.31 4.42 -1.77
C GLN A 3 -22.93 3.76 -1.63
N HIS A 4 -22.33 3.44 -2.75
CA HIS A 4 -20.98 2.96 -2.73
C HIS A 4 -20.04 4.11 -2.42
N GLU A 5 -19.24 3.96 -1.39
CA GLU A 5 -18.21 4.93 -1.14
C GLU A 5 -17.23 4.91 -2.31
N PRO A 6 -16.83 6.08 -2.80
CA PRO A 6 -15.81 6.11 -3.84
C PRO A 6 -14.51 5.54 -3.31
N MET A 7 -13.76 4.88 -4.20
CA MET A 7 -12.44 4.36 -3.85
C MET A 7 -11.54 5.51 -3.39
N PRO A 8 -10.79 5.35 -2.30
CA PRO A 8 -9.86 6.39 -1.87
C PRO A 8 -8.91 6.79 -3.00
N PRO A 9 -8.62 8.09 -3.17
CA PRO A 9 -7.80 8.54 -4.30
C PRO A 9 -6.42 7.87 -4.39
N LYS A 10 -5.78 7.63 -3.25
CA LYS A 10 -4.47 6.98 -3.26
C LYS A 10 -4.55 5.54 -3.70
N CYS A 11 -5.60 4.82 -3.30
CA CYS A 11 -5.82 3.47 -3.76
C CYS A 11 -6.08 3.44 -5.26
N LEU A 12 -6.85 4.41 -5.76
CA LEU A 12 -7.11 4.52 -7.19
C LEU A 12 -5.80 4.77 -7.97
N GLN A 13 -4.88 5.57 -7.42
CA GLN A 13 -3.58 5.78 -8.05
C GLN A 13 -2.81 4.48 -8.19
N VAL A 14 -2.80 3.64 -7.15
CA VAL A 14 -2.15 2.33 -7.22
C VAL A 14 -2.78 1.48 -8.31
N LEU A 15 -4.12 1.41 -8.36
CA LEU A 15 -4.81 0.62 -9.37
C LEU A 15 -4.52 1.13 -10.78
N THR A 16 -4.37 2.44 -10.95
CA THR A 16 -4.01 3.02 -12.25
C THR A 16 -2.64 2.52 -12.70
N HIS A 17 -1.67 2.49 -11.80
CA HIS A 17 -0.35 1.94 -12.13
C HIS A 17 -0.40 0.44 -12.43
N VAL A 18 -1.19 -0.32 -11.68
CA VAL A 18 -1.38 -1.74 -11.96
C VAL A 18 -1.96 -1.95 -13.36
N ALA A 19 -3.00 -1.19 -13.68
CA ALA A 19 -3.65 -1.27 -14.99
C ALA A 19 -2.67 -1.00 -16.12
N GLN A 20 -1.81 -0.01 -15.95
CA GLN A 20 -0.82 0.35 -16.96
C GLN A 20 0.26 -0.73 -17.12
N ILE A 21 0.77 -1.23 -16.00
CA ILE A 21 1.86 -2.22 -16.03
C ILE A 21 1.38 -3.55 -16.60
N PHE A 22 0.19 -3.99 -16.22
CA PHE A 22 -0.36 -5.27 -16.66
C PHE A 22 -1.24 -5.15 -17.91
N GLU A 23 -1.36 -3.94 -18.45
CA GLU A 23 -2.06 -3.67 -19.72
C GLU A 23 -3.50 -4.19 -19.72
N VAL A 24 -4.23 -3.87 -18.64
CA VAL A 24 -5.66 -4.19 -18.53
C VAL A 24 -6.44 -2.91 -18.25
N PRO A 25 -7.72 -2.85 -18.69
CA PRO A 25 -8.54 -1.68 -18.34
C PRO A 25 -8.73 -1.58 -16.83
N LEU A 26 -8.64 -0.36 -16.30
CA LEU A 26 -8.71 -0.12 -14.85
C LEU A 26 -9.99 -0.71 -14.25
N GLU A 27 -11.11 -0.50 -14.89
CA GLU A 27 -12.40 -0.95 -14.38
C GLU A 27 -12.51 -2.48 -14.30
N THR A 28 -11.70 -3.23 -15.03
CA THR A 28 -11.75 -4.69 -14.96
C THR A 28 -11.09 -5.22 -13.69
N ILE A 29 -10.17 -4.47 -13.11
CA ILE A 29 -9.45 -4.91 -11.91
C ILE A 29 -10.41 -5.10 -10.75
N ILE A 30 -11.40 -4.21 -10.61
CA ILE A 30 -12.41 -4.30 -9.56
C ILE A 30 -13.68 -5.01 -10.00
N SER A 31 -13.68 -5.58 -11.21
CA SER A 31 -14.80 -6.36 -11.72
C SER A 31 -14.67 -7.82 -11.26
N LYS A 32 -15.64 -8.64 -11.66
CA LYS A 32 -15.60 -10.07 -11.39
C LYS A 32 -15.06 -10.87 -12.57
N SER A 33 -14.30 -10.21 -13.46
CA SER A 33 -13.69 -10.90 -14.60
C SER A 33 -12.74 -11.99 -14.13
N ARG A 34 -12.79 -13.13 -14.80
CA ARG A 34 -11.89 -14.27 -14.53
C ARG A 34 -10.84 -14.45 -15.62
N LYS A 35 -10.70 -13.48 -16.50
CA LYS A 35 -9.62 -13.52 -17.47
C LYS A 35 -8.29 -13.50 -16.76
N GLN A 36 -7.35 -14.32 -17.21
CA GLN A 36 -6.09 -14.52 -16.51
C GLN A 36 -5.33 -13.21 -16.30
N GLU A 37 -5.25 -12.37 -17.31
CA GLU A 37 -4.54 -11.10 -17.21
C GLU A 37 -5.19 -10.16 -16.20
N VAL A 38 -6.51 -10.19 -16.07
CA VAL A 38 -7.23 -9.39 -15.09
C VAL A 38 -7.03 -9.95 -13.68
N VAL A 39 -7.11 -11.26 -13.54
CA VAL A 39 -6.89 -11.93 -12.26
C VAL A 39 -5.47 -11.64 -11.75
N THR A 40 -4.49 -11.72 -12.64
CA THR A 40 -3.09 -11.42 -12.31
C THR A 40 -2.95 -9.99 -11.81
N ALA A 41 -3.54 -9.04 -12.51
CA ALA A 41 -3.51 -7.63 -12.12
C ALA A 41 -4.20 -7.42 -10.77
N ARG A 42 -5.37 -8.01 -10.57
CA ARG A 42 -6.12 -7.89 -9.32
C ARG A 42 -5.36 -8.46 -8.14
N HIS A 43 -4.82 -9.67 -8.28
CA HIS A 43 -4.04 -10.31 -7.21
C HIS A 43 -2.78 -9.52 -6.89
N THR A 44 -2.17 -8.90 -7.90
CA THR A 44 -1.00 -8.04 -7.72
C THR A 44 -1.35 -6.81 -6.90
N ALA A 45 -2.47 -6.16 -7.21
CA ALA A 45 -2.92 -4.99 -6.45
C ALA A 45 -3.19 -5.37 -4.99
N ILE A 46 -3.88 -6.48 -4.77
CA ILE A 46 -4.17 -6.96 -3.42
C ILE A 46 -2.88 -7.24 -2.65
N THR A 47 -1.94 -7.94 -3.28
CA THR A 47 -0.64 -8.26 -2.68
C THR A 47 0.12 -6.99 -2.33
N TYR A 48 0.09 -6.00 -3.22
CA TYR A 48 0.77 -4.74 -2.98
C TYR A 48 0.20 -4.01 -1.77
N PHE A 49 -1.13 -3.88 -1.69
CA PHE A 49 -1.75 -3.23 -0.53
C PHE A 49 -1.39 -3.94 0.77
N ALA A 50 -1.42 -5.28 0.76
CA ALA A 50 -1.05 -6.04 1.95
C ALA A 50 0.41 -5.81 2.34
N SER A 51 1.29 -5.59 1.36
CA SER A 51 2.71 -5.37 1.62
C SER A 51 3.00 -4.04 2.30
N LEU A 52 2.04 -3.11 2.29
CA LEU A 52 2.21 -1.80 2.93
C LEU A 52 2.02 -1.86 4.44
N ASN A 53 1.60 -3.02 4.96
CA ASN A 53 1.49 -3.22 6.41
C ASN A 53 2.88 -3.58 6.95
N HIS A 54 3.34 -2.85 7.95
CA HIS A 54 4.62 -3.17 8.60
C HIS A 54 4.63 -2.61 10.02
N ASN A 55 5.57 -3.12 10.84
CA ASN A 55 5.78 -2.69 12.22
C ASN A 55 4.53 -2.84 13.09
N ASN A 56 3.80 -3.95 12.90
CA ASN A 56 2.56 -4.26 13.61
C ASN A 56 1.43 -3.25 13.38
N LYS A 57 1.63 -2.30 12.49
CA LYS A 57 0.58 -1.38 12.08
C LYS A 57 -0.03 -1.88 10.78
N LYS A 58 -1.31 -2.19 10.81
CA LYS A 58 -2.03 -2.60 9.63
C LYS A 58 -2.66 -1.38 8.99
N ARG A 59 -2.01 -0.86 7.96
CA ARG A 59 -2.58 0.22 7.16
C ARG A 59 -3.80 -0.26 6.40
N PHE A 60 -3.70 -1.47 5.87
CA PHE A 60 -4.78 -2.08 5.10
C PHE A 60 -5.10 -3.44 5.70
N THR A 61 -6.26 -3.55 6.35
CA THR A 61 -6.74 -4.84 6.84
C THR A 61 -7.22 -5.68 5.66
N GLN A 62 -7.28 -7.00 5.86
CA GLN A 62 -7.83 -7.88 4.83
C GLN A 62 -9.29 -7.52 4.50
N GLY A 63 -10.06 -7.13 5.51
CA GLY A 63 -11.43 -6.70 5.30
C GLY A 63 -11.52 -5.45 4.45
N PHE A 64 -10.66 -4.47 4.71
CA PHE A 64 -10.64 -3.25 3.90
C PHE A 64 -10.23 -3.54 2.46
N ILE A 65 -9.17 -4.33 2.27
CA ILE A 65 -8.72 -4.72 0.93
C ILE A 65 -9.86 -5.45 0.20
N GLY A 66 -10.51 -6.39 0.89
CA GLY A 66 -11.65 -7.10 0.32
C GLY A 66 -12.75 -6.17 -0.13
N SER A 67 -13.02 -5.12 0.65
CA SER A 67 -14.05 -4.15 0.30
C SER A 67 -13.70 -3.37 -0.98
N LEU A 68 -12.42 -3.08 -1.21
CA LEU A 68 -12.00 -2.40 -2.44
C LEU A 68 -12.29 -3.24 -3.69
N PHE A 69 -12.15 -4.55 -3.58
CA PHE A 69 -12.28 -5.47 -4.70
C PHE A 69 -13.58 -6.27 -4.66
N LYS A 70 -14.47 -5.97 -3.70
CA LYS A 70 -15.76 -6.64 -3.53
C LYS A 70 -15.62 -8.14 -3.36
N CYS A 71 -14.65 -8.56 -2.55
CA CYS A 71 -14.42 -9.97 -2.24
C CYS A 71 -14.24 -10.15 -0.73
N ASP A 72 -14.32 -11.39 -0.28
CA ASP A 72 -14.15 -11.70 1.13
C ASP A 72 -12.66 -11.82 1.51
N HIS A 73 -12.41 -11.93 2.81
CA HIS A 73 -11.03 -12.01 3.28
C HIS A 73 -10.31 -13.30 2.86
N THR A 74 -11.04 -14.38 2.61
CA THR A 74 -10.46 -15.63 2.11
C THR A 74 -9.89 -15.42 0.71
N SER A 75 -10.63 -14.71 -0.14
CA SER A 75 -10.15 -14.35 -1.48
C SER A 75 -8.92 -13.47 -1.41
N VAL A 76 -8.87 -12.55 -0.43
CA VAL A 76 -7.70 -11.69 -0.22
C VAL A 76 -6.48 -12.54 0.15
N ILE A 77 -6.63 -13.50 1.05
CA ILE A 77 -5.54 -14.38 1.46
C ILE A 77 -5.02 -15.18 0.27
N HIS A 78 -5.91 -15.74 -0.53
CA HIS A 78 -5.52 -16.48 -1.74
C HIS A 78 -4.76 -15.61 -2.72
N ALA A 79 -5.23 -14.37 -2.91
CA ALA A 79 -4.57 -13.44 -3.82
C ALA A 79 -3.15 -13.12 -3.36
N ILE A 80 -2.96 -12.91 -2.05
CA ILE A 80 -1.64 -12.63 -1.49
C ILE A 80 -0.70 -13.82 -1.69
N GLN A 81 -1.19 -15.04 -1.43
CA GLN A 81 -0.40 -16.24 -1.65
C GLN A 81 0.01 -16.38 -3.11
N ASN A 82 -0.93 -16.18 -4.02
CA ASN A 82 -0.64 -16.24 -5.45
C ASN A 82 0.41 -15.21 -5.86
N GLY A 83 0.27 -13.97 -5.37
CA GLY A 83 1.23 -12.93 -5.68
C GLY A 83 2.64 -13.27 -5.21
N LYS A 84 2.76 -13.82 -4.00
CA LYS A 84 4.05 -14.23 -3.47
C LYS A 84 4.65 -15.39 -4.26
N ASP A 85 3.83 -16.38 -4.60
CA ASP A 85 4.28 -17.53 -5.37
C ASP A 85 4.74 -17.12 -6.76
N TRP A 86 3.99 -16.23 -7.42
CA TRP A 86 4.37 -15.72 -8.74
C TRP A 86 5.65 -14.92 -8.69
N TYR A 87 5.81 -14.11 -7.66
CA TYR A 87 7.02 -13.31 -7.47
C TYR A 87 8.25 -14.20 -7.38
N ASP A 88 8.15 -15.30 -6.65
CA ASP A 88 9.26 -16.23 -6.45
C ASP A 88 9.50 -17.13 -7.67
N THR A 89 8.46 -17.37 -8.47
CA THR A 89 8.49 -18.36 -9.54
C THR A 89 8.76 -17.75 -10.92
N TYR A 90 8.18 -16.58 -11.20
CA TYR A 90 8.19 -16.01 -12.55
C TYR A 90 8.99 -14.72 -12.60
N PRO A 91 10.16 -14.71 -13.27
CA PRO A 91 11.00 -13.50 -13.33
C PRO A 91 10.29 -12.30 -13.96
N ASP A 92 9.46 -12.52 -14.98
CA ASP A 92 8.72 -11.44 -15.63
C ASP A 92 7.71 -10.81 -14.68
N TYR A 93 7.02 -11.63 -13.89
CA TYR A 93 6.10 -11.14 -12.89
C TYR A 93 6.83 -10.35 -11.82
N LYS A 94 7.97 -10.87 -11.36
CA LYS A 94 8.80 -10.17 -10.38
C LYS A 94 9.22 -8.79 -10.88
N ALA A 95 9.63 -8.71 -12.13
CA ALA A 95 10.03 -7.44 -12.73
C ALA A 95 8.85 -6.45 -12.75
N ASN A 96 7.67 -6.91 -13.11
CA ASN A 96 6.48 -6.08 -13.14
C ASN A 96 6.06 -5.64 -11.74
N TYR A 97 6.13 -6.54 -10.76
CA TYR A 97 5.81 -6.20 -9.38
C TYR A 97 6.78 -5.15 -8.83
N ASN A 98 8.08 -5.31 -9.09
CA ASN A 98 9.07 -4.35 -8.65
C ASN A 98 8.88 -2.99 -9.32
N ARG A 99 8.45 -2.99 -10.58
CA ARG A 99 8.10 -1.76 -11.30
C ARG A 99 6.94 -1.05 -10.63
N LEU A 100 5.93 -1.82 -10.20
CA LEU A 100 4.80 -1.28 -9.45
C LEU A 100 5.25 -0.67 -8.13
N LYS A 101 6.09 -1.37 -7.38
CA LYS A 101 6.61 -0.85 -6.11
C LYS A 101 7.32 0.49 -6.30
N GLU A 102 8.14 0.59 -7.32
CA GLU A 102 8.86 1.82 -7.63
C GLU A 102 7.91 2.95 -8.00
N ALA A 103 6.96 2.66 -8.88
CA ALA A 103 6.01 3.66 -9.34
C ALA A 103 5.13 4.19 -8.21
N CYS A 104 4.79 3.35 -7.24
CA CYS A 104 3.87 3.68 -6.17
C CYS A 104 4.55 4.08 -4.86
N SER A 105 5.88 4.04 -4.79
CA SER A 105 6.62 4.24 -3.54
C SER A 105 6.30 5.55 -2.82
N HIS A 106 5.96 6.60 -3.57
CA HIS A 106 5.67 7.92 -3.01
C HIS A 106 4.21 8.11 -2.59
N ILE A 107 3.31 7.23 -3.03
CA ILE A 107 1.86 7.47 -2.86
C ILE A 107 1.47 7.51 -1.39
N PHE A 108 1.99 6.60 -0.57
CA PHE A 108 1.68 6.54 0.85
C PHE A 108 2.81 7.04 1.74
N ALA A 109 3.83 7.69 1.14
CA ALA A 109 4.99 8.15 1.91
C ALA A 109 4.62 9.15 2.99
N TYR A 110 3.66 10.03 2.70
CA TYR A 110 3.23 11.06 3.65
C TYR A 110 2.23 10.56 4.68
N GLU A 111 1.81 9.31 4.58
CA GLU A 111 0.90 8.72 5.57
C GLU A 111 1.63 8.29 6.85
N LEU A 112 2.96 8.27 6.81
CA LEU A 112 3.76 7.96 8.01
C LEU A 112 3.70 9.13 8.97
N THR A 113 3.52 8.84 10.25
CA THR A 113 3.59 9.87 11.28
C THR A 113 5.00 10.42 11.35
N LEU A 114 5.14 11.62 11.92
CA LEU A 114 6.46 12.21 12.10
C LEU A 114 7.35 11.30 12.98
N ALA A 115 6.77 10.69 14.00
CA ALA A 115 7.50 9.75 14.86
C ALA A 115 8.05 8.57 14.07
N GLU A 116 7.24 7.99 13.20
CA GLU A 116 7.67 6.87 12.35
C GLU A 116 8.78 7.26 11.39
N ARG A 117 8.70 8.47 10.86
CA ARG A 117 9.74 8.99 9.96
C ARG A 117 11.05 9.21 10.70
N ILE A 118 10.99 9.72 11.91
CA ILE A 118 12.18 9.91 12.75
C ILE A 118 12.80 8.56 13.10
N ASP A 119 11.99 7.55 13.41
CA ASP A 119 12.47 6.21 13.76
C ASP A 119 13.25 5.55 12.62
N ARG A 120 13.01 5.96 11.37
CA ARG A 120 13.71 5.41 10.21
C ARG A 120 15.07 6.05 9.96
N LEU A 121 15.39 7.11 10.66
CA LEU A 121 16.67 7.80 10.51
C LEU A 121 17.78 7.04 11.22
N PRO A 122 19.05 7.23 10.78
CA PRO A 122 20.19 6.71 11.51
C PRO A 122 20.15 7.20 12.98
N LYS A 123 20.71 6.39 13.86
CA LYS A 123 20.59 6.62 15.31
C LYS A 123 21.01 8.02 15.72
N HIS A 124 22.18 8.48 15.25
CA HIS A 124 22.69 9.79 15.68
C HIS A 124 21.84 10.96 15.16
N GLU A 125 21.30 10.82 13.96
CA GLU A 125 20.41 11.84 13.40
C GLU A 125 19.08 11.88 14.16
N ARG A 126 18.56 10.70 14.49
CA ARG A 126 17.32 10.57 15.25
C ARG A 126 17.47 11.21 16.63
N GLU A 127 18.58 10.92 17.34
CA GLU A 127 18.84 11.48 18.64
C GLU A 127 18.99 13.00 18.58
N GLY A 128 19.64 13.51 17.55
CA GLY A 128 19.80 14.94 17.35
C GLY A 128 18.48 15.65 17.14
N ILE A 129 17.58 15.06 16.38
CA ILE A 129 16.25 15.64 16.13
C ILE A 129 15.42 15.65 17.39
N ILE A 130 15.45 14.55 18.16
CA ILE A 130 14.70 14.44 19.42
C ILE A 130 15.22 15.47 20.43
N ALA A 131 16.55 15.62 20.52
CA ALA A 131 17.15 16.60 21.40
C ALA A 131 16.75 18.02 21.01
N TYR A 132 16.72 18.32 19.72
CA TYR A 132 16.32 19.63 19.23
C TYR A 132 14.86 19.94 19.57
N ILE A 133 13.97 18.97 19.35
CA ILE A 133 12.55 19.12 19.67
C ILE A 133 12.36 19.34 21.17
N THR A 134 13.05 18.56 22.00
CA THR A 134 12.99 18.70 23.46
C THR A 134 13.43 20.09 23.89
N LYS A 135 14.52 20.60 23.28
CA LYS A 135 15.02 21.94 23.57
C LYS A 135 13.98 23.01 23.23
N LEU A 136 13.32 22.87 22.08
CA LEU A 136 12.27 23.81 21.67
C LEU A 136 11.10 23.80 22.66
N GLU A 137 10.71 22.61 23.11
CA GLU A 137 9.60 22.46 24.05
C GLU A 137 9.92 23.10 25.41
N THR A 138 11.15 22.93 25.89
CA THR A 138 11.53 23.51 27.18
C THR A 138 11.72 25.02 27.13
N ASN A 139 12.06 25.55 25.95
CA ASN A 139 12.28 26.99 25.78
C ASN A 139 11.04 27.74 25.28
N SER A 140 9.99 27.01 24.87
CA SER A 140 8.78 27.66 24.43
C SER A 140 8.06 28.31 25.58
N PRO A 141 7.63 29.60 25.45
CA PRO A 141 6.78 30.20 26.45
C PRO A 141 5.48 29.44 26.54
N LYS A 142 5.08 29.08 27.74
CA LYS A 142 3.80 28.42 27.96
C LYS A 142 2.70 29.44 27.78
N THR A 143 2.00 29.34 26.67
CA THR A 143 0.79 30.13 26.43
C THR A 143 -0.40 29.34 26.93
N HIS A 144 -1.17 29.94 27.75
CA HIS A 144 -2.40 29.35 28.26
C HIS A 144 -3.60 30.05 27.74
#